data_199228faa4bb85c0391eca7443509e68
#
_entry.id   199228faa4bb85c0391eca7443509e68
#
_cell.length_a   1.000
_cell.length_b   1.000
_cell.length_c   1.000
_cell.angle_alpha   90.00
_cell.angle_beta   90.00
_cell.angle_gamma   90.00
#
_symmetry.space_group_name_H-M   'P 1'
#
loop_
_entity.id
_entity.type
_entity.pdbx_description
1 polymer ?
#
loop_
_entity_poly.entity_id
_entity_poly.type
_entity_poly.pdbx_seq_one_letter_code
_entity_poly.pdbx_strand_id
1 'polypeptide(L)'
;MSSNTAAPGADITHPQARRAIISSSIGNALEWFDILIYGAFAVVIAKQFFPTGDDSVSLLLTFATFGVSFFMRPLGAVVLGAYSDRAGRKAALMLSIMLMTVGTAMIAFMPSYASIGLLAPAGIALGKMIQGFSAGGEFGSSTAFLVEHAPHRRGFFSSWQVASQGISLLLAALFGAVLNNMLTPEQLASWGWRVPFIFGLLIAPAGIYIRRHLDEAPEFKESSEKTNAPLRDTFVHQKMRLLIGAGSVIMATVSVYLSLYIPTYAVKQLGLPAWSSFAAMSVAGLIMFIGSPLVGALSDKIGRTPFMITSSALYIVLTYPMFVFLTNSPGFLQLLLLQTVIGVLMTMYFAAMPALLADIFPVATRGTGMSLAYNIAVTIFGGFAGLIITWLIDFTGDKLSVSYFVIFGAVLSLIASLSARLVLRLR
;
A
#
# COMPACT_ATOMS: atom_id res chain seq x y z
N MET A 1 -3.48 -42.13 -24.12
CA MET A 1 -2.44 -41.84 -23.09
C MET A 1 -2.00 -40.42 -23.31
N SER A 2 -2.66 -39.44 -22.69
CA SER A 2 -2.27 -38.03 -22.74
C SER A 2 -1.29 -37.79 -21.56
N SER A 3 -0.04 -37.55 -21.93
CA SER A 3 1.00 -37.15 -20.96
C SER A 3 0.64 -35.79 -20.35
N ASN A 4 0.25 -35.85 -19.11
CA ASN A 4 0.00 -34.67 -18.27
C ASN A 4 1.37 -34.06 -17.92
N THR A 5 1.96 -33.31 -18.84
CA THR A 5 3.14 -32.48 -18.54
C THR A 5 2.66 -31.27 -17.77
N ALA A 6 2.70 -31.35 -16.44
CA ALA A 6 2.56 -30.19 -15.55
C ALA A 6 3.57 -29.12 -16.01
N ALA A 7 3.06 -27.91 -16.30
CA ALA A 7 3.90 -26.80 -16.70
C ALA A 7 4.99 -26.55 -15.64
N PRO A 8 6.28 -26.36 -16.02
CA PRO A 8 7.42 -26.29 -15.11
C PRO A 8 7.52 -24.92 -14.43
N GLY A 9 6.52 -24.52 -13.65
CA GLY A 9 6.53 -23.20 -12.99
C GLY A 9 5.88 -23.16 -11.62
N ALA A 10 5.24 -24.23 -11.17
CA ALA A 10 4.39 -24.21 -9.98
C ALA A 10 5.13 -24.45 -8.64
N ASP A 11 6.42 -24.73 -8.67
CA ASP A 11 7.21 -25.00 -7.47
C ASP A 11 8.20 -23.86 -7.18
N ILE A 12 8.23 -23.39 -5.92
CA ILE A 12 9.17 -22.35 -5.45
C ILE A 12 10.65 -22.77 -5.66
N THR A 13 10.91 -24.05 -5.74
CA THR A 13 12.24 -24.60 -6.02
C THR A 13 12.70 -24.31 -7.46
N HIS A 14 11.77 -23.94 -8.35
CA HIS A 14 12.12 -23.59 -9.72
C HIS A 14 12.81 -22.21 -9.77
N PRO A 15 14.03 -22.08 -10.32
CA PRO A 15 14.80 -20.84 -10.29
C PRO A 15 14.06 -19.63 -10.89
N GLN A 16 13.23 -19.84 -11.91
CA GLN A 16 12.44 -18.77 -12.55
C GLN A 16 11.35 -18.24 -11.64
N ALA A 17 10.60 -19.11 -10.94
CA ALA A 17 9.56 -18.71 -10.01
C ALA A 17 10.13 -17.91 -8.83
N ARG A 18 11.28 -18.34 -8.30
CA ARG A 18 11.99 -17.61 -7.24
C ARG A 18 12.48 -16.24 -7.71
N ARG A 19 13.04 -16.14 -8.91
CA ARG A 19 13.46 -14.86 -9.51
C ARG A 19 12.26 -13.91 -9.70
N ALA A 20 11.12 -14.42 -10.17
CA ALA A 20 9.90 -13.63 -10.34
C ALA A 20 9.41 -13.05 -9.02
N ILE A 21 9.35 -13.85 -7.94
CA ILE A 21 8.97 -13.38 -6.60
C ILE A 21 9.95 -12.30 -6.12
N ILE A 22 11.26 -12.57 -6.15
CA ILE A 22 12.26 -11.65 -5.62
C ILE A 22 12.21 -10.31 -6.36
N SER A 23 12.18 -10.32 -7.69
CA SER A 23 12.22 -9.10 -8.49
C SER A 23 10.96 -8.23 -8.33
N SER A 24 9.78 -8.87 -8.31
CA SER A 24 8.51 -8.20 -8.06
C SER A 24 8.43 -7.64 -6.64
N SER A 25 8.86 -8.43 -5.64
CA SER A 25 8.80 -8.05 -4.22
C SER A 25 9.75 -6.90 -3.89
N ILE A 26 10.98 -6.87 -4.42
CA ILE A 26 11.95 -5.81 -4.13
C ILE A 26 11.47 -4.47 -4.69
N GLY A 27 10.99 -4.44 -5.95
CA GLY A 27 10.47 -3.22 -6.55
C GLY A 27 9.29 -2.65 -5.76
N ASN A 28 8.33 -3.51 -5.44
CA ASN A 28 7.17 -3.15 -4.64
C ASN A 28 7.55 -2.71 -3.22
N ALA A 29 8.55 -3.36 -2.58
CA ALA A 29 9.02 -2.95 -1.26
C ALA A 29 9.62 -1.54 -1.26
N LEU A 30 10.40 -1.19 -2.27
CA LEU A 30 11.01 0.15 -2.40
C LEU A 30 9.95 1.22 -2.60
N GLU A 31 8.98 0.97 -3.49
CA GLU A 31 7.87 1.89 -3.73
C GLU A 31 7.07 2.15 -2.45
N TRP A 32 6.68 1.07 -1.76
CA TRP A 32 5.90 1.19 -0.54
C TRP A 32 6.68 1.81 0.62
N PHE A 33 7.99 1.54 0.70
CA PHE A 33 8.84 2.17 1.72
C PHE A 33 8.82 3.70 1.59
N ASP A 34 9.02 4.23 0.39
CA ASP A 34 8.98 5.68 0.12
C ASP A 34 7.62 6.31 0.45
N ILE A 35 6.54 5.57 0.19
CA ILE A 35 5.18 6.02 0.52
C ILE A 35 4.97 6.05 2.03
N LEU A 36 5.34 4.97 2.73
CA LEU A 36 5.08 4.79 4.15
C LEU A 36 5.93 5.72 5.02
N ILE A 37 7.18 5.99 4.64
CA ILE A 37 8.06 6.92 5.37
C ILE A 37 7.47 8.32 5.47
N TYR A 38 6.88 8.84 4.40
CA TYR A 38 6.26 10.16 4.44
C TYR A 38 5.12 10.22 5.48
N GLY A 39 4.25 9.23 5.48
CA GLY A 39 3.16 9.14 6.48
C GLY A 39 3.66 8.91 7.91
N ALA A 40 4.71 8.09 8.09
CA ALA A 40 5.31 7.84 9.39
C ALA A 40 5.92 9.11 10.02
N PHE A 41 6.50 9.99 9.20
CA PHE A 41 7.09 11.24 9.66
C PHE A 41 6.18 12.47 9.45
N ALA A 42 4.87 12.26 9.22
CA ALA A 42 3.92 13.32 8.91
C ALA A 42 3.93 14.48 9.91
N VAL A 43 4.06 14.19 11.22
CA VAL A 43 4.11 15.22 12.27
C VAL A 43 5.34 16.12 12.14
N VAL A 44 6.50 15.56 11.82
CA VAL A 44 7.75 16.32 11.62
C VAL A 44 7.68 17.12 10.32
N ILE A 45 7.18 16.50 9.25
CA ILE A 45 7.01 17.14 7.92
C ILE A 45 6.04 18.31 8.03
N ALA A 46 4.93 18.16 8.77
CA ALA A 46 3.97 19.23 9.01
C ALA A 46 4.64 20.49 9.56
N LYS A 47 5.45 20.33 10.60
CA LYS A 47 6.17 21.46 11.25
C LYS A 47 7.22 22.10 10.35
N GLN A 48 7.90 21.31 9.51
CA GLN A 48 8.99 21.78 8.66
C GLN A 48 8.52 22.48 7.38
N PHE A 49 7.40 22.04 6.81
CA PHE A 49 6.97 22.46 5.47
C PHE A 49 5.63 23.20 5.45
N PHE A 50 4.78 23.00 6.46
CA PHE A 50 3.44 23.56 6.52
C PHE A 50 3.17 24.33 7.83
N PRO A 51 4.04 25.27 8.26
CA PRO A 51 3.86 26.00 9.52
C PRO A 51 2.72 27.04 9.40
N THR A 52 1.51 26.69 9.86
CA THR A 52 0.33 27.58 9.80
C THR A 52 0.01 28.25 11.13
N GLY A 53 0.74 27.93 12.21
CA GLY A 53 0.41 28.37 13.58
C GLY A 53 -0.64 27.50 14.26
N ASP A 54 -1.33 26.62 13.52
CA ASP A 54 -2.25 25.59 14.00
C ASP A 54 -1.73 24.22 13.60
N ASP A 55 -1.48 23.37 14.61
CA ASP A 55 -0.92 22.01 14.40
C ASP A 55 -1.86 21.12 13.59
N SER A 56 -3.19 21.25 13.77
CA SER A 56 -4.18 20.46 13.03
C SER A 56 -4.20 20.85 11.55
N VAL A 57 -4.21 22.14 11.25
CA VAL A 57 -4.16 22.65 9.87
C VAL A 57 -2.86 22.24 9.18
N SER A 58 -1.72 22.33 9.88
CA SER A 58 -0.41 21.89 9.36
C SER A 58 -0.41 20.39 9.01
N LEU A 59 -1.01 19.57 9.87
CA LEU A 59 -1.13 18.13 9.66
C LEU A 59 -2.10 17.79 8.52
N LEU A 60 -3.24 18.49 8.43
CA LEU A 60 -4.20 18.35 7.32
C LEU A 60 -3.54 18.65 5.97
N LEU A 61 -2.75 19.74 5.87
CA LEU A 61 -2.01 20.08 4.64
C LEU A 61 -0.97 19.01 4.28
N THR A 62 -0.31 18.43 5.28
CA THR A 62 0.65 17.34 5.09
C THR A 62 -0.03 16.11 4.51
N PHE A 63 -1.18 15.70 5.08
CA PHE A 63 -1.93 14.56 4.57
C PHE A 63 -2.67 14.87 3.25
N ALA A 64 -3.09 16.11 3.01
CA ALA A 64 -3.61 16.53 1.71
C ALA A 64 -2.53 16.38 0.61
N THR A 65 -1.30 16.83 0.90
CA THR A 65 -0.16 16.67 0.00
C THR A 65 0.18 15.19 -0.25
N PHE A 66 0.08 14.37 0.80
CA PHE A 66 0.20 12.92 0.65
C PHE A 66 -0.89 12.35 -0.26
N GLY A 67 -2.15 12.75 -0.04
CA GLY A 67 -3.31 12.34 -0.83
C GLY A 67 -3.23 12.71 -2.30
N VAL A 68 -2.69 13.91 -2.61
CA VAL A 68 -2.52 14.38 -4.01
C VAL A 68 -1.68 13.40 -4.84
N SER A 69 -0.68 12.72 -4.23
CA SER A 69 0.11 11.72 -4.94
C SER A 69 -0.73 10.59 -5.52
N PHE A 70 -1.84 10.24 -4.87
CA PHE A 70 -2.73 9.17 -5.31
C PHE A 70 -3.61 9.57 -6.51
N PHE A 71 -3.93 10.84 -6.67
CA PHE A 71 -4.59 11.33 -7.90
C PHE A 71 -3.69 11.22 -9.14
N MET A 72 -2.38 11.26 -8.96
CA MET A 72 -1.44 11.11 -10.06
C MET A 72 -1.30 9.65 -10.54
N ARG A 73 -1.72 8.67 -9.72
CA ARG A 73 -1.61 7.24 -10.06
C ARG A 73 -2.41 6.85 -11.32
N PRO A 74 -3.69 7.22 -11.50
CA PRO A 74 -4.42 6.92 -12.72
C PRO A 74 -3.76 7.53 -13.96
N LEU A 75 -3.25 8.77 -13.86
CA LEU A 75 -2.52 9.41 -14.95
C LEU A 75 -1.23 8.66 -15.28
N GLY A 76 -0.45 8.30 -14.26
CA GLY A 76 0.74 7.47 -14.40
C GLY A 76 0.43 6.11 -15.04
N ALA A 77 -0.66 5.45 -14.63
CA ALA A 77 -1.09 4.17 -15.20
C ALA A 77 -1.36 4.27 -16.71
N VAL A 78 -2.03 5.33 -17.16
CA VAL A 78 -2.31 5.56 -18.58
C VAL A 78 -1.04 5.87 -19.37
N VAL A 79 -0.22 6.80 -18.87
CA VAL A 79 0.97 7.28 -19.60
C VAL A 79 2.08 6.24 -19.61
N LEU A 80 2.41 5.65 -18.43
CA LEU A 80 3.44 4.62 -18.33
C LEU A 80 2.97 3.30 -18.96
N GLY A 81 1.67 3.00 -18.93
CA GLY A 81 1.08 1.88 -19.66
C GLY A 81 1.27 2.03 -21.17
N ALA A 82 0.92 3.19 -21.74
CA ALA A 82 1.14 3.46 -23.16
C ALA A 82 2.63 3.45 -23.55
N TYR A 83 3.49 3.96 -22.67
CA TYR A 83 4.95 3.89 -22.87
C TYR A 83 5.45 2.44 -22.82
N SER A 84 4.94 1.63 -21.89
CA SER A 84 5.24 0.19 -21.79
C SER A 84 4.88 -0.57 -23.08
N ASP A 85 3.73 -0.24 -23.68
CA ASP A 85 3.29 -0.88 -24.92
C ASP A 85 4.15 -0.51 -26.13
N ARG A 86 4.79 0.67 -26.11
CA ARG A 86 5.63 1.16 -27.22
C ARG A 86 7.11 0.81 -27.04
N ALA A 87 7.65 1.05 -25.83
CA ALA A 87 9.08 0.93 -25.53
C ALA A 87 9.46 -0.39 -24.83
N GLY A 88 8.46 -1.22 -24.49
CA GLY A 88 8.64 -2.45 -23.74
C GLY A 88 8.45 -2.30 -22.23
N ARG A 89 8.06 -3.41 -21.56
CA ARG A 89 7.79 -3.42 -20.11
C ARG A 89 9.01 -3.05 -19.28
N LYS A 90 10.19 -3.53 -19.67
CA LYS A 90 11.46 -3.22 -19.00
C LYS A 90 11.77 -1.73 -19.00
N ALA A 91 11.57 -1.04 -20.13
CA ALA A 91 11.79 0.40 -20.25
C ALA A 91 10.83 1.20 -19.35
N ALA A 92 9.56 0.81 -19.30
CA ALA A 92 8.57 1.45 -18.43
C ALA A 92 8.89 1.27 -16.95
N LEU A 93 9.29 0.05 -16.53
CA LEU A 93 9.71 -0.24 -15.17
C LEU A 93 10.97 0.54 -14.76
N MET A 94 11.91 0.72 -15.69
CA MET A 94 13.11 1.53 -15.45
C MET A 94 12.77 3.01 -15.29
N LEU A 95 11.88 3.55 -16.14
CA LEU A 95 11.42 4.93 -16.03
C LEU A 95 10.66 5.15 -14.71
N SER A 96 9.83 4.21 -14.29
CA SER A 96 9.11 4.25 -13.01
C SER A 96 10.09 4.38 -11.83
N ILE A 97 11.10 3.51 -11.71
CA ILE A 97 12.10 3.61 -10.64
C ILE A 97 12.85 4.95 -10.69
N MET A 98 13.23 5.43 -11.87
CA MET A 98 13.92 6.72 -11.99
C MET A 98 13.04 7.88 -11.48
N LEU A 99 11.77 7.91 -11.86
CA LEU A 99 10.82 8.92 -11.40
C LEU A 99 10.62 8.84 -9.87
N MET A 100 10.45 7.63 -9.33
CA MET A 100 10.35 7.43 -7.89
C MET A 100 11.60 7.97 -7.17
N THR A 101 12.79 7.63 -7.66
CA THR A 101 14.07 8.10 -7.10
C THR A 101 14.18 9.62 -7.14
N VAL A 102 13.77 10.26 -8.24
CA VAL A 102 13.76 11.73 -8.36
C VAL A 102 12.79 12.34 -7.34
N GLY A 103 11.56 11.81 -7.21
CA GLY A 103 10.60 12.28 -6.23
C GLY A 103 11.10 12.15 -4.79
N THR A 104 11.72 11.00 -4.45
CA THR A 104 12.33 10.76 -3.13
C THR A 104 13.50 11.71 -2.86
N ALA A 105 14.36 11.95 -3.85
CA ALA A 105 15.46 12.90 -3.73
C ALA A 105 14.97 14.34 -3.51
N MET A 106 13.93 14.75 -4.23
CA MET A 106 13.30 16.06 -4.02
C MET A 106 12.81 16.22 -2.58
N ILE A 107 12.15 15.21 -2.03
CA ILE A 107 11.67 15.26 -0.64
C ILE A 107 12.84 15.26 0.34
N ALA A 108 13.81 14.34 0.18
CA ALA A 108 14.94 14.16 1.10
C ALA A 108 15.80 15.44 1.24
N PHE A 109 16.02 16.15 0.14
CA PHE A 109 16.90 17.33 0.08
C PHE A 109 16.14 18.65 0.08
N MET A 110 14.80 18.65 0.24
CA MET A 110 14.01 19.88 0.25
C MET A 110 14.40 20.76 1.44
N PRO A 111 14.77 22.04 1.21
CA PRO A 111 14.95 23.01 2.29
C PRO A 111 13.63 23.29 3.02
N SER A 112 13.70 23.66 4.28
CA SER A 112 12.51 23.94 5.11
C SER A 112 11.76 25.20 4.67
N TYR A 113 10.52 25.35 5.14
CA TYR A 113 9.73 26.56 4.91
C TYR A 113 10.47 27.82 5.41
N ALA A 114 11.16 27.71 6.56
CA ALA A 114 11.94 28.81 7.10
C ALA A 114 13.07 29.31 6.17
N SER A 115 13.57 28.41 5.29
CA SER A 115 14.67 28.74 4.36
C SER A 115 14.20 29.31 3.03
N ILE A 116 13.15 28.75 2.43
CA ILE A 116 12.70 29.09 1.06
C ILE A 116 11.20 29.42 0.94
N GLY A 117 10.49 29.58 2.07
CA GLY A 117 9.09 29.94 2.09
C GLY A 117 8.19 28.95 1.37
N LEU A 118 7.23 29.46 0.57
CA LEU A 118 6.23 28.65 -0.14
C LEU A 118 6.81 27.69 -1.19
N LEU A 119 8.05 27.85 -1.61
CA LEU A 119 8.70 26.90 -2.51
C LEU A 119 8.95 25.54 -1.83
N ALA A 120 9.07 25.50 -0.50
CA ALA A 120 9.28 24.29 0.24
C ALA A 120 8.06 23.32 0.17
N PRO A 121 6.83 23.73 0.56
CA PRO A 121 5.65 22.87 0.41
C PRO A 121 5.33 22.56 -1.06
N ALA A 122 5.54 23.51 -1.99
CA ALA A 122 5.37 23.26 -3.42
C ALA A 122 6.32 22.17 -3.93
N GLY A 123 7.59 22.20 -3.51
CA GLY A 123 8.56 21.16 -3.86
C GLY A 123 8.23 19.79 -3.27
N ILE A 124 7.74 19.73 -2.02
CA ILE A 124 7.25 18.49 -1.41
C ILE A 124 6.05 17.94 -2.21
N ALA A 125 5.09 18.80 -2.57
CA ALA A 125 3.92 18.40 -3.35
C ALA A 125 4.34 17.85 -4.72
N LEU A 126 5.25 18.53 -5.42
CA LEU A 126 5.78 18.08 -6.71
C LEU A 126 6.50 16.73 -6.59
N GLY A 127 7.35 16.56 -5.58
CA GLY A 127 8.01 15.28 -5.29
C GLY A 127 6.99 14.15 -5.06
N LYS A 128 5.92 14.40 -4.29
CA LYS A 128 4.83 13.46 -4.06
C LYS A 128 4.01 13.17 -5.32
N MET A 129 3.77 14.15 -6.17
CA MET A 129 3.10 13.96 -7.46
C MET A 129 3.92 13.06 -8.40
N ILE A 130 5.24 13.27 -8.47
CA ILE A 130 6.15 12.43 -9.26
C ILE A 130 6.16 11.00 -8.75
N GLN A 131 6.24 10.79 -7.42
CA GLN A 131 6.13 9.46 -6.80
C GLN A 131 4.79 8.79 -7.14
N GLY A 132 3.67 9.51 -7.01
CA GLY A 132 2.35 8.99 -7.33
C GLY A 132 2.19 8.61 -8.81
N PHE A 133 2.68 9.44 -9.71
CA PHE A 133 2.70 9.14 -11.15
C PHE A 133 3.49 7.87 -11.46
N SER A 134 4.65 7.71 -10.83
CA SER A 134 5.49 6.52 -10.97
C SER A 134 4.77 5.23 -10.54
N ALA A 135 4.10 5.27 -9.40
CA ALA A 135 3.43 4.11 -8.78
C ALA A 135 2.15 3.62 -9.53
N GLY A 136 1.61 4.43 -10.47
CA GLY A 136 0.28 4.21 -11.04
C GLY A 136 0.07 2.89 -11.78
N GLY A 137 1.08 2.38 -12.47
CA GLY A 137 0.96 1.18 -13.30
C GLY A 137 1.49 -0.12 -12.67
N GLU A 138 2.13 -0.06 -11.51
CA GLU A 138 2.92 -1.19 -11.00
C GLU A 138 2.09 -2.29 -10.35
N PHE A 139 1.07 -1.96 -9.56
CA PHE A 139 0.29 -2.96 -8.82
C PHE A 139 -0.37 -4.00 -9.72
N GLY A 140 -1.12 -3.56 -10.73
CA GLY A 140 -1.86 -4.48 -11.60
C GLY A 140 -0.97 -5.39 -12.44
N SER A 141 0.11 -4.84 -13.01
CA SER A 141 1.07 -5.60 -13.82
C SER A 141 1.89 -6.58 -12.99
N SER A 142 2.33 -6.17 -11.80
CA SER A 142 3.10 -7.01 -10.88
C SER A 142 2.26 -8.16 -10.33
N THR A 143 1.01 -7.89 -9.93
CA THR A 143 0.09 -8.93 -9.45
C THR A 143 -0.26 -9.91 -10.57
N ALA A 144 -0.64 -9.42 -11.77
CA ALA A 144 -0.94 -10.27 -12.90
C ALA A 144 0.26 -11.18 -13.24
N PHE A 145 1.46 -10.62 -13.26
CA PHE A 145 2.69 -11.38 -13.49
C PHE A 145 2.86 -12.54 -12.49
N LEU A 146 2.68 -12.28 -11.19
CA LEU A 146 2.81 -13.31 -10.14
C LEU A 146 1.73 -14.40 -10.25
N VAL A 147 0.49 -14.02 -10.55
CA VAL A 147 -0.65 -14.95 -10.64
C VAL A 147 -0.58 -15.84 -11.88
N GLU A 148 -0.09 -15.29 -13.00
CA GLU A 148 0.05 -15.98 -14.26
C GLU A 148 1.19 -17.01 -14.25
N HIS A 149 2.24 -16.77 -13.49
CA HIS A 149 3.34 -17.73 -13.32
C HIS A 149 2.97 -18.96 -12.48
N ALA A 150 1.90 -18.91 -11.67
CA ALA A 150 1.48 -20.02 -10.83
C ALA A 150 -0.05 -20.14 -10.74
N PRO A 151 -0.74 -20.60 -11.80
CA PRO A 151 -2.21 -20.66 -11.86
C PRO A 151 -2.84 -21.50 -10.74
N HIS A 152 -2.15 -22.52 -10.23
CA HIS A 152 -2.63 -23.41 -9.15
C HIS A 152 -2.31 -22.89 -7.73
N ARG A 153 -1.46 -21.85 -7.59
CA ARG A 153 -1.02 -21.29 -6.31
C ARG A 153 -1.07 -19.77 -6.31
N ARG A 154 -2.09 -19.20 -6.92
CA ARG A 154 -2.24 -17.75 -7.11
C ARG A 154 -2.19 -16.96 -5.81
N GLY A 155 -2.85 -17.48 -4.75
CA GLY A 155 -2.86 -16.87 -3.43
C GLY A 155 -1.47 -16.81 -2.83
N PHE A 156 -0.73 -17.90 -2.84
CA PHE A 156 0.64 -17.93 -2.32
C PHE A 156 1.57 -16.99 -3.09
N PHE A 157 1.54 -17.01 -4.44
CA PHE A 157 2.47 -16.18 -5.22
C PHE A 157 2.15 -14.70 -5.13
N SER A 158 0.88 -14.31 -5.21
CA SER A 158 0.48 -12.91 -5.10
C SER A 158 0.67 -12.34 -3.69
N SER A 159 0.61 -13.18 -2.65
CA SER A 159 0.82 -12.75 -1.26
C SER A 159 2.25 -12.27 -0.97
N TRP A 160 3.24 -12.63 -1.80
CA TRP A 160 4.59 -12.09 -1.67
C TRP A 160 4.67 -10.59 -1.98
N GLN A 161 3.78 -10.08 -2.83
CA GLN A 161 3.63 -8.63 -3.01
C GLN A 161 3.18 -7.97 -1.69
N VAL A 162 2.23 -8.58 -0.99
CA VAL A 162 1.75 -8.11 0.31
C VAL A 162 2.82 -8.27 1.39
N ALA A 163 3.55 -9.38 1.41
CA ALA A 163 4.68 -9.59 2.31
C ALA A 163 5.76 -8.51 2.14
N SER A 164 6.06 -8.10 0.91
CA SER A 164 7.03 -7.03 0.64
C SER A 164 6.57 -5.66 1.17
N GLN A 165 5.27 -5.39 1.18
CA GLN A 165 4.71 -4.20 1.85
C GLN A 165 4.84 -4.30 3.38
N GLY A 166 4.70 -5.52 3.95
CA GLY A 166 4.97 -5.79 5.37
C GLY A 166 6.41 -5.46 5.76
N ILE A 167 7.40 -5.80 4.92
CA ILE A 167 8.81 -5.37 5.13
C ILE A 167 8.93 -3.85 5.11
N SER A 168 8.27 -3.18 4.16
CA SER A 168 8.31 -1.72 4.06
C SER A 168 7.71 -1.07 5.30
N LEU A 169 6.58 -1.58 5.80
CA LEU A 169 5.94 -1.11 7.02
C LEU A 169 6.84 -1.34 8.24
N LEU A 170 7.46 -2.52 8.35
CA LEU A 170 8.41 -2.85 9.41
C LEU A 170 9.61 -1.89 9.40
N LEU A 171 10.23 -1.67 8.24
CA LEU A 171 11.37 -0.76 8.11
C LEU A 171 10.98 0.69 8.44
N ALA A 172 9.84 1.18 7.96
CA ALA A 172 9.33 2.50 8.29
C ALA A 172 9.11 2.67 9.80
N ALA A 173 8.55 1.64 10.44
CA ALA A 173 8.34 1.61 11.88
C ALA A 173 9.66 1.58 12.67
N LEU A 174 10.63 0.77 12.24
CA LEU A 174 11.94 0.71 12.87
C LEU A 174 12.68 2.04 12.77
N PHE A 175 12.70 2.70 11.61
CA PHE A 175 13.25 4.04 11.49
C PHE A 175 12.54 5.03 12.42
N GLY A 176 11.20 4.98 12.47
CA GLY A 176 10.43 5.81 13.39
C GLY A 176 10.79 5.56 14.85
N ALA A 177 10.84 4.29 15.28
CA ALA A 177 11.17 3.93 16.67
C ALA A 177 12.59 4.35 17.04
N VAL A 178 13.58 3.99 16.22
CA VAL A 178 15.00 4.24 16.49
C VAL A 178 15.30 5.73 16.49
N LEU A 179 14.87 6.47 15.46
CA LEU A 179 15.18 7.90 15.36
C LEU A 179 14.49 8.72 16.46
N ASN A 180 13.24 8.41 16.82
CA ASN A 180 12.54 9.11 17.90
C ASN A 180 13.08 8.74 19.30
N ASN A 181 13.78 7.62 19.45
CA ASN A 181 14.41 7.23 20.72
C ASN A 181 15.83 7.77 20.87
N MET A 182 16.58 7.86 19.74
CA MET A 182 18.01 8.22 19.77
C MET A 182 18.27 9.70 19.56
N LEU A 183 17.37 10.42 18.90
CA LEU A 183 17.55 11.83 18.54
C LEU A 183 16.70 12.74 19.42
N THR A 184 17.24 13.93 19.71
CA THR A 184 16.42 14.99 20.33
C THR A 184 15.37 15.49 19.32
N PRO A 185 14.27 16.13 19.78
CA PRO A 185 13.28 16.72 18.89
C PRO A 185 13.88 17.68 17.85
N GLU A 186 14.91 18.45 18.24
CA GLU A 186 15.63 19.41 17.39
C GLU A 186 16.46 18.68 16.33
N GLN A 187 17.17 17.61 16.70
CA GLN A 187 17.94 16.77 15.77
C GLN A 187 17.02 16.06 14.78
N LEU A 188 15.90 15.50 15.29
CA LEU A 188 14.91 14.83 14.45
C LEU A 188 14.31 15.82 13.44
N ALA A 189 13.96 17.04 13.87
CA ALA A 189 13.39 18.07 13.01
C ALA A 189 14.39 18.64 12.00
N SER A 190 15.67 18.80 12.39
CA SER A 190 16.68 19.39 11.49
C SER A 190 17.16 18.45 10.40
N TRP A 191 17.51 17.21 10.74
CA TRP A 191 18.09 16.25 9.79
C TRP A 191 17.56 14.82 9.93
N GLY A 192 17.17 14.39 11.13
CA GLY A 192 16.87 12.99 11.43
C GLY A 192 15.75 12.40 10.55
N TRP A 193 14.72 13.18 10.27
CA TRP A 193 13.61 12.76 9.41
C TRP A 193 14.03 12.48 7.94
N ARG A 194 15.20 13.00 7.51
CA ARG A 194 15.72 12.76 6.15
C ARG A 194 16.40 11.40 6.00
N VAL A 195 16.89 10.82 7.11
CA VAL A 195 17.66 9.58 7.11
C VAL A 195 16.93 8.43 6.39
N PRO A 196 15.64 8.14 6.67
CA PRO A 196 14.94 7.07 5.97
C PRO A 196 14.74 7.36 4.48
N PHE A 197 14.55 8.61 4.05
CA PHE A 197 14.48 8.95 2.63
C PHE A 197 15.82 8.75 1.93
N ILE A 198 16.93 9.11 2.57
CA ILE A 198 18.29 8.86 2.07
C ILE A 198 18.55 7.35 1.99
N PHE A 199 18.11 6.57 2.95
CA PHE A 199 18.17 5.11 2.90
C PHE A 199 17.40 4.57 1.68
N GLY A 200 16.19 5.06 1.39
CA GLY A 200 15.44 4.73 0.17
C GLY A 200 16.24 5.01 -1.10
N LEU A 201 16.91 6.17 -1.17
CA LEU A 201 17.79 6.54 -2.30
C LEU A 201 18.99 5.59 -2.46
N LEU A 202 19.56 5.10 -1.38
CA LEU A 202 20.69 4.15 -1.43
C LEU A 202 20.28 2.77 -1.94
N ILE A 203 19.01 2.38 -1.75
CA ILE A 203 18.49 1.10 -2.24
C ILE A 203 18.04 1.20 -3.71
N ALA A 204 17.70 2.38 -4.22
CA ALA A 204 17.26 2.58 -5.60
C ALA A 204 18.21 1.98 -6.67
N PRO A 205 19.54 2.12 -6.57
CA PRO A 205 20.47 1.46 -7.48
C PRO A 205 20.36 -0.07 -7.51
N ALA A 206 20.08 -0.70 -6.36
CA ALA A 206 19.85 -2.15 -6.30
C ALA A 206 18.57 -2.55 -7.05
N GLY A 207 17.50 -1.78 -6.89
CA GLY A 207 16.26 -1.96 -7.66
C GLY A 207 16.46 -1.81 -9.16
N ILE A 208 17.24 -0.82 -9.58
CA ILE A 208 17.63 -0.60 -10.99
C ILE A 208 18.45 -1.77 -11.51
N TYR A 209 19.45 -2.24 -10.75
CA TYR A 209 20.28 -3.38 -11.12
C TYR A 209 19.45 -4.65 -11.34
N ILE A 210 18.56 -4.97 -10.42
CA ILE A 210 17.71 -6.16 -10.49
C ILE A 210 16.80 -6.10 -11.72
N ARG A 211 16.15 -4.95 -11.98
CA ARG A 211 15.26 -4.77 -13.15
C ARG A 211 16.03 -4.78 -14.48
N ARG A 212 17.29 -4.37 -14.50
CA ARG A 212 18.14 -4.49 -15.70
C ARG A 212 18.39 -5.93 -16.12
N HIS A 213 18.44 -6.87 -15.16
CA HIS A 213 18.75 -8.27 -15.40
C HIS A 213 17.50 -9.17 -15.48
N LEU A 214 16.29 -8.58 -15.47
CA LEU A 214 15.04 -9.31 -15.73
C LEU A 214 14.89 -9.57 -17.23
N ASP A 215 14.58 -10.82 -17.58
CA ASP A 215 14.12 -11.16 -18.93
C ASP A 215 12.67 -10.72 -19.10
N GLU A 216 12.31 -10.28 -20.31
CA GLU A 216 10.90 -10.02 -20.65
C GLU A 216 10.11 -11.32 -20.59
N ALA A 217 8.90 -11.28 -19.99
CA ALA A 217 8.04 -12.46 -19.89
C ALA A 217 7.71 -13.04 -21.28
N PRO A 218 7.88 -14.36 -21.49
CA PRO A 218 7.65 -15.01 -22.78
C PRO A 218 6.25 -14.76 -23.37
N GLU A 219 5.23 -14.68 -22.51
CA GLU A 219 3.82 -14.50 -22.92
C GLU A 219 3.52 -13.11 -23.52
N PHE A 220 4.32 -12.09 -23.22
CA PHE A 220 4.16 -10.79 -23.87
C PHE A 220 4.48 -10.83 -25.37
N LYS A 221 5.31 -11.80 -25.81
CA LYS A 221 5.65 -12.03 -27.22
C LYS A 221 4.55 -12.76 -27.99
N GLU A 222 3.69 -13.52 -27.30
CA GLU A 222 2.69 -14.39 -27.91
C GLU A 222 1.24 -13.87 -27.86
N SER A 223 0.93 -12.90 -27.01
CA SER A 223 -0.45 -12.38 -26.87
C SER A 223 -0.82 -11.42 -28.02
N SER A 224 -1.35 -12.00 -29.10
CA SER A 224 -1.92 -11.28 -30.25
C SER A 224 -3.34 -10.72 -30.01
N GLU A 225 -3.98 -11.02 -28.89
CA GLU A 225 -5.30 -10.48 -28.54
C GLU A 225 -5.18 -9.17 -27.73
N LYS A 226 -4.83 -8.10 -28.45
CA LYS A 226 -4.92 -6.74 -27.89
C LYS A 226 -6.35 -6.25 -28.07
N THR A 227 -7.08 -6.12 -26.98
CA THR A 227 -8.35 -5.36 -26.99
C THR A 227 -8.05 -3.90 -27.31
N ASN A 228 -8.68 -3.38 -28.36
CA ASN A 228 -8.45 -2.00 -28.85
C ASN A 228 -8.91 -0.90 -27.87
N ALA A 229 -9.66 -1.23 -26.81
CA ALA A 229 -10.13 -0.27 -25.80
C ALA A 229 -10.39 -0.91 -24.42
N PRO A 230 -9.40 -1.48 -23.72
CA PRO A 230 -9.62 -2.20 -22.44
C PRO A 230 -10.19 -1.30 -21.35
N LEU A 231 -9.88 -0.01 -21.33
CA LEU A 231 -10.43 0.97 -20.41
C LEU A 231 -11.94 1.14 -20.60
N ARG A 232 -12.40 1.37 -21.85
CA ARG A 232 -13.81 1.56 -22.16
C ARG A 232 -14.61 0.29 -21.84
N ASP A 233 -14.10 -0.87 -22.16
CA ASP A 233 -14.76 -2.15 -21.93
C ASP A 233 -14.92 -2.42 -20.44
N THR A 234 -13.91 -2.10 -19.62
CA THR A 234 -13.98 -2.23 -18.17
C THR A 234 -15.02 -1.28 -17.57
N PHE A 235 -15.04 -0.01 -17.98
CA PHE A 235 -16.00 0.97 -17.46
C PHE A 235 -17.44 0.73 -17.93
N VAL A 236 -17.65 0.29 -19.17
CA VAL A 236 -18.98 0.17 -19.77
C VAL A 236 -19.61 -1.18 -19.50
N HIS A 237 -18.84 -2.25 -19.73
CA HIS A 237 -19.37 -3.62 -19.72
C HIS A 237 -19.09 -4.40 -18.43
N GLN A 238 -18.17 -3.92 -17.55
CA GLN A 238 -17.77 -4.63 -16.33
C GLN A 238 -17.99 -3.82 -15.05
N LYS A 239 -18.97 -2.91 -15.03
CA LYS A 239 -19.23 -2.01 -13.90
C LYS A 239 -19.39 -2.75 -12.56
N MET A 240 -20.13 -3.87 -12.56
CA MET A 240 -20.35 -4.66 -11.34
C MET A 240 -19.05 -5.28 -10.85
N ARG A 241 -18.21 -5.79 -11.75
CA ARG A 241 -16.88 -6.34 -11.41
C ARG A 241 -15.96 -5.26 -10.88
N LEU A 242 -16.00 -4.06 -11.47
CA LEU A 242 -15.23 -2.91 -11.04
C LEU A 242 -15.64 -2.45 -9.63
N LEU A 243 -16.95 -2.37 -9.34
CA LEU A 243 -17.46 -2.01 -8.02
C LEU A 243 -17.09 -3.06 -6.96
N ILE A 244 -17.28 -4.35 -7.24
CA ILE A 244 -16.90 -5.44 -6.35
C ILE A 244 -15.39 -5.44 -6.14
N GLY A 245 -14.61 -5.26 -7.20
CA GLY A 245 -13.15 -5.19 -7.13
C GLY A 245 -12.68 -4.02 -6.27
N ALA A 246 -13.18 -2.81 -6.53
CA ALA A 246 -12.83 -1.63 -5.74
C ALA A 246 -13.25 -1.78 -4.27
N GLY A 247 -14.47 -2.25 -4.00
CA GLY A 247 -14.93 -2.54 -2.66
C GLY A 247 -14.07 -3.57 -1.93
N SER A 248 -13.57 -4.58 -2.64
CA SER A 248 -12.67 -5.58 -2.09
C SER A 248 -11.28 -5.03 -1.74
N VAL A 249 -10.86 -3.89 -2.30
CA VAL A 249 -9.57 -3.24 -1.97
C VAL A 249 -9.68 -2.34 -0.75
N ILE A 250 -10.87 -1.81 -0.42
CA ILE A 250 -11.06 -0.79 0.62
C ILE A 250 -10.44 -1.20 1.95
N MET A 251 -10.79 -2.37 2.50
CA MET A 251 -10.31 -2.76 3.84
C MET A 251 -8.81 -3.07 3.86
N ALA A 252 -8.25 -3.64 2.79
CA ALA A 252 -6.82 -3.82 2.65
C ALA A 252 -6.11 -2.46 2.79
N THR A 253 -6.63 -1.46 2.11
CA THR A 253 -6.10 -0.09 2.11
C THR A 253 -6.30 0.58 3.47
N VAL A 254 -7.52 0.60 3.98
CA VAL A 254 -7.84 1.22 5.29
C VAL A 254 -6.95 0.66 6.40
N SER A 255 -6.71 -0.65 6.44
CA SER A 255 -5.92 -1.29 7.50
C SER A 255 -4.44 -0.88 7.48
N VAL A 256 -3.83 -0.80 6.29
CA VAL A 256 -2.44 -0.34 6.14
C VAL A 256 -2.29 1.11 6.57
N TYR A 257 -3.17 2.00 6.08
CA TYR A 257 -3.08 3.42 6.39
C TYR A 257 -3.54 3.75 7.81
N LEU A 258 -4.42 2.95 8.42
CA LEU A 258 -4.71 3.00 9.84
C LEU A 258 -3.45 2.69 10.65
N SER A 259 -2.78 1.57 10.37
CA SER A 259 -1.53 1.20 11.07
C SER A 259 -0.47 2.29 10.96
N LEU A 260 -0.36 2.93 9.79
CA LEU A 260 0.53 4.07 9.55
C LEU A 260 0.11 5.34 10.32
N TYR A 261 -1.18 5.57 10.53
CA TYR A 261 -1.71 6.74 11.22
C TYR A 261 -1.62 6.62 12.75
N ILE A 262 -1.59 5.40 13.31
CA ILE A 262 -1.55 5.17 14.77
C ILE A 262 -0.42 5.92 15.47
N PRO A 263 0.83 6.03 14.96
CA PRO A 263 1.86 6.87 15.59
C PRO A 263 1.45 8.35 15.71
N THR A 264 0.85 8.92 14.67
CA THR A 264 0.32 10.29 14.70
C THR A 264 -0.80 10.43 15.75
N TYR A 265 -1.73 9.49 15.77
CA TYR A 265 -2.83 9.43 16.73
C TYR A 265 -2.31 9.33 18.18
N ALA A 266 -1.38 8.42 18.43
CA ALA A 266 -0.80 8.19 19.76
C ALA A 266 -0.09 9.45 20.29
N VAL A 267 0.67 10.14 19.46
CA VAL A 267 1.37 11.37 19.84
C VAL A 267 0.40 12.54 20.04
N LYS A 268 -0.49 12.79 19.06
CA LYS A 268 -1.33 13.99 19.06
C LYS A 268 -2.55 13.87 19.96
N GLN A 269 -3.20 12.71 20.01
CA GLN A 269 -4.45 12.52 20.74
C GLN A 269 -4.26 11.93 22.15
N LEU A 270 -3.20 11.13 22.35
CA LEU A 270 -2.97 10.41 23.60
C LEU A 270 -1.75 10.90 24.39
N GLY A 271 -0.90 11.77 23.79
CA GLY A 271 0.32 12.27 24.43
C GLY A 271 1.39 11.20 24.67
N LEU A 272 1.33 10.08 23.96
CA LEU A 272 2.28 8.99 24.10
C LEU A 272 3.59 9.28 23.36
N PRO A 273 4.73 8.77 23.86
CA PRO A 273 6.01 8.94 23.16
C PRO A 273 5.98 8.27 21.78
N ALA A 274 6.48 8.98 20.75
CA ALA A 274 6.44 8.50 19.37
C ALA A 274 7.12 7.13 19.19
N TRP A 275 8.27 6.88 19.85
CA TRP A 275 8.99 5.62 19.76
C TRP A 275 8.13 4.40 20.12
N SER A 276 7.25 4.54 21.11
CA SER A 276 6.41 3.44 21.59
C SER A 276 5.37 3.00 20.56
N SER A 277 4.78 3.96 19.86
CA SER A 277 3.80 3.68 18.80
C SER A 277 4.45 3.10 17.55
N PHE A 278 5.64 3.56 17.18
CA PHE A 278 6.41 2.96 16.10
C PHE A 278 6.89 1.55 16.43
N ALA A 279 7.35 1.31 17.67
CA ALA A 279 7.70 -0.04 18.13
C ALA A 279 6.50 -0.99 18.06
N ALA A 280 5.30 -0.54 18.43
CA ALA A 280 4.08 -1.33 18.27
C ALA A 280 3.73 -1.55 16.78
N MET A 281 3.88 -0.54 15.91
CA MET A 281 3.64 -0.65 14.47
C MET A 281 4.57 -1.65 13.78
N SER A 282 5.82 -1.80 14.28
CA SER A 282 6.77 -2.77 13.73
C SER A 282 6.28 -4.20 13.85
N VAL A 283 5.49 -4.51 14.88
CA VAL A 283 4.87 -5.84 15.06
C VAL A 283 3.83 -6.10 13.98
N ALA A 284 3.01 -5.10 13.62
CA ALA A 284 2.06 -5.25 12.51
C ALA A 284 2.77 -5.54 11.18
N GLY A 285 3.88 -4.81 10.88
CA GLY A 285 4.70 -5.06 9.70
C GLY A 285 5.32 -6.46 9.68
N LEU A 286 5.82 -6.94 10.82
CA LEU A 286 6.40 -8.28 10.96
C LEU A 286 5.34 -9.39 10.76
N ILE A 287 4.16 -9.21 11.35
CA ILE A 287 3.02 -10.14 11.17
C ILE A 287 2.62 -10.18 9.70
N MET A 288 2.54 -9.03 9.04
CA MET A 288 2.20 -8.95 7.63
C MET A 288 3.27 -9.61 6.75
N PHE A 289 4.55 -9.40 7.03
CA PHE A 289 5.64 -10.03 6.28
C PHE A 289 5.61 -11.55 6.36
N ILE A 290 5.56 -12.10 7.58
CA ILE A 290 5.61 -13.55 7.82
C ILE A 290 4.27 -14.20 7.51
N GLY A 291 3.17 -13.57 7.90
CA GLY A 291 1.83 -14.12 7.80
C GLY A 291 1.26 -14.15 6.39
N SER A 292 1.64 -13.19 5.52
CA SER A 292 1.04 -13.11 4.19
C SER A 292 1.27 -14.35 3.33
N PRO A 293 2.47 -14.93 3.20
CA PRO A 293 2.66 -16.17 2.44
C PRO A 293 1.89 -17.36 3.03
N LEU A 294 1.76 -17.41 4.35
CA LEU A 294 1.00 -18.47 5.05
C LEU A 294 -0.50 -18.35 4.74
N VAL A 295 -1.07 -17.17 4.90
CA VAL A 295 -2.48 -16.91 4.58
C VAL A 295 -2.73 -17.08 3.07
N GLY A 296 -1.82 -16.61 2.22
CA GLY A 296 -1.90 -16.80 0.77
C GLY A 296 -1.96 -18.27 0.38
N ALA A 297 -1.08 -19.11 0.93
CA ALA A 297 -1.09 -20.56 0.70
C ALA A 297 -2.36 -21.24 1.24
N LEU A 298 -2.87 -20.76 2.38
CA LEU A 298 -4.09 -21.29 2.98
C LEU A 298 -5.32 -20.87 2.18
N SER A 299 -5.32 -19.65 1.61
CA SER A 299 -6.39 -19.14 0.76
C SER A 299 -6.52 -19.92 -0.57
N ASP A 300 -5.45 -20.51 -1.07
CA ASP A 300 -5.50 -21.40 -2.24
C ASP A 300 -6.27 -22.71 -1.95
N LYS A 301 -6.30 -23.14 -0.68
CA LYS A 301 -7.00 -24.38 -0.26
C LYS A 301 -8.45 -24.13 0.16
N ILE A 302 -8.67 -23.12 1.01
CA ILE A 302 -9.97 -22.83 1.65
C ILE A 302 -10.83 -21.90 0.77
N GLY A 303 -10.19 -21.10 -0.08
CA GLY A 303 -10.78 -19.99 -0.82
C GLY A 303 -10.37 -18.64 -0.25
N ARG A 304 -10.56 -17.56 -1.03
CA ARG A 304 -10.10 -16.21 -0.70
C ARG A 304 -11.15 -15.43 0.08
N THR A 305 -12.42 -15.56 -0.34
CA THR A 305 -13.54 -14.81 0.27
C THR A 305 -13.77 -15.13 1.75
N PRO A 306 -13.58 -16.37 2.29
CA PRO A 306 -13.73 -16.61 3.72
C PRO A 306 -12.78 -15.78 4.59
N PHE A 307 -11.52 -15.62 4.18
CA PHE A 307 -10.53 -14.79 4.91
C PHE A 307 -10.95 -13.34 4.94
N MET A 308 -11.39 -12.81 3.79
CA MET A 308 -11.79 -11.41 3.65
C MET A 308 -13.08 -11.11 4.42
N ILE A 309 -14.07 -11.99 4.35
CA ILE A 309 -15.34 -11.86 5.09
C ILE A 309 -15.08 -11.91 6.59
N THR A 310 -14.32 -12.90 7.08
CA THR A 310 -14.02 -13.06 8.51
C THR A 310 -13.23 -11.85 9.03
N SER A 311 -12.21 -11.40 8.31
CA SER A 311 -11.42 -10.24 8.69
C SER A 311 -12.28 -8.97 8.75
N SER A 312 -13.12 -8.70 7.73
CA SER A 312 -14.01 -7.53 7.73
C SER A 312 -15.01 -7.57 8.89
N ALA A 313 -15.61 -8.73 9.17
CA ALA A 313 -16.53 -8.89 10.30
C ALA A 313 -15.83 -8.64 11.64
N LEU A 314 -14.60 -9.14 11.82
CA LEU A 314 -13.82 -8.89 13.03
C LEU A 314 -13.40 -7.41 13.15
N TYR A 315 -13.07 -6.73 12.06
CA TYR A 315 -12.84 -5.28 12.10
C TYR A 315 -14.09 -4.51 12.56
N ILE A 316 -15.29 -4.85 12.09
CA ILE A 316 -16.53 -4.22 12.52
C ILE A 316 -16.75 -4.39 14.03
N VAL A 317 -16.50 -5.59 14.56
CA VAL A 317 -16.77 -5.91 15.98
C VAL A 317 -15.68 -5.38 16.90
N LEU A 318 -14.40 -5.50 16.52
CA LEU A 318 -13.28 -5.26 17.43
C LEU A 318 -12.77 -3.82 17.39
N THR A 319 -12.94 -3.08 16.30
CA THR A 319 -12.30 -1.76 16.17
C THR A 319 -12.73 -0.79 17.26
N TYR A 320 -14.03 -0.60 17.45
CA TYR A 320 -14.53 0.35 18.46
C TYR A 320 -14.10 -0.02 19.89
N PRO A 321 -14.31 -1.26 20.38
CA PRO A 321 -13.85 -1.66 21.71
C PRO A 321 -12.34 -1.51 21.93
N MET A 322 -11.54 -1.77 20.89
CA MET A 322 -10.08 -1.61 21.00
C MET A 322 -9.64 -0.15 21.10
N PHE A 323 -10.29 0.76 20.38
CA PHE A 323 -10.02 2.20 20.52
C PHE A 323 -10.50 2.72 21.87
N VAL A 324 -11.64 2.26 22.40
CA VAL A 324 -12.08 2.56 23.76
C VAL A 324 -11.06 2.07 24.80
N PHE A 325 -10.57 0.84 24.65
CA PHE A 325 -9.53 0.29 25.53
C PHE A 325 -8.24 1.11 25.49
N LEU A 326 -7.80 1.52 24.28
CA LEU A 326 -6.61 2.36 24.11
C LEU A 326 -6.78 3.76 24.72
N THR A 327 -7.95 4.39 24.56
CA THR A 327 -8.20 5.76 25.05
C THR A 327 -8.40 5.82 26.56
N ASN A 328 -8.99 4.79 27.17
CA ASN A 328 -9.20 4.72 28.62
C ASN A 328 -7.92 4.44 29.42
N SER A 329 -6.95 3.76 28.82
CA SER A 329 -5.69 3.40 29.47
C SER A 329 -4.54 3.53 28.49
N PRO A 330 -4.17 4.75 28.07
CA PRO A 330 -3.14 4.94 27.05
C PRO A 330 -1.78 4.41 27.53
N GLY A 331 -1.16 3.52 26.73
CA GLY A 331 0.15 2.96 27.06
C GLY A 331 0.73 2.09 25.94
N PHE A 332 1.98 1.69 26.12
CA PHE A 332 2.69 0.87 25.15
C PHE A 332 2.01 -0.49 24.93
N LEU A 333 1.55 -1.15 25.99
CA LEU A 333 0.91 -2.47 25.89
C LEU A 333 -0.39 -2.39 25.08
N GLN A 334 -1.19 -1.34 25.29
CA GLN A 334 -2.44 -1.11 24.56
C GLN A 334 -2.18 -0.84 23.08
N LEU A 335 -1.14 -0.06 22.75
CA LEU A 335 -0.70 0.15 21.37
C LEU A 335 -0.21 -1.16 20.71
N LEU A 336 0.56 -1.95 21.47
CA LEU A 336 1.08 -3.24 21.00
C LEU A 336 -0.06 -4.21 20.69
N LEU A 337 -1.06 -4.33 21.58
CA LEU A 337 -2.24 -5.17 21.38
C LEU A 337 -3.05 -4.68 20.18
N LEU A 338 -3.31 -3.37 20.08
CA LEU A 338 -4.02 -2.80 18.93
C LEU A 338 -3.31 -3.11 17.61
N GLN A 339 -2.01 -2.82 17.52
CA GLN A 339 -1.23 -3.07 16.30
C GLN A 339 -1.07 -4.57 15.99
N THR A 340 -1.04 -5.43 17.00
CA THR A 340 -1.05 -6.89 16.80
C THR A 340 -2.36 -7.36 16.16
N VAL A 341 -3.49 -6.91 16.69
CA VAL A 341 -4.81 -7.26 16.13
C VAL A 341 -4.97 -6.68 14.73
N ILE A 342 -4.61 -5.41 14.52
CA ILE A 342 -4.61 -4.80 13.18
C ILE A 342 -3.73 -5.63 12.24
N GLY A 343 -2.51 -5.98 12.63
CA GLY A 343 -1.56 -6.75 11.83
C GLY A 343 -2.11 -8.12 11.42
N VAL A 344 -2.75 -8.84 12.34
CA VAL A 344 -3.37 -10.15 12.05
C VAL A 344 -4.54 -9.99 11.08
N LEU A 345 -5.48 -9.09 11.36
CA LEU A 345 -6.66 -8.88 10.53
C LEU A 345 -6.29 -8.33 9.15
N MET A 346 -5.34 -7.40 9.09
CA MET A 346 -4.79 -6.86 7.85
C MET A 346 -4.16 -7.96 7.00
N THR A 347 -3.34 -8.82 7.60
CA THR A 347 -2.71 -9.95 6.90
C THR A 347 -3.74 -10.94 6.36
N MET A 348 -4.75 -11.31 7.18
CA MET A 348 -5.84 -12.18 6.74
C MET A 348 -6.58 -11.62 5.52
N TYR A 349 -6.85 -10.33 5.52
CA TYR A 349 -7.58 -9.68 4.44
C TYR A 349 -6.70 -9.49 3.21
N PHE A 350 -5.56 -8.82 3.39
CA PHE A 350 -4.76 -8.33 2.27
C PHE A 350 -4.02 -9.46 1.55
N ALA A 351 -3.58 -10.52 2.23
CA ALA A 351 -2.91 -11.62 1.57
C ALA A 351 -3.80 -12.40 0.58
N ALA A 352 -5.13 -12.43 0.82
CA ALA A 352 -6.09 -13.08 -0.07
C ALA A 352 -6.59 -12.16 -1.20
N MET A 353 -6.56 -10.83 -1.01
CA MET A 353 -7.18 -9.85 -1.89
C MET A 353 -6.60 -9.81 -3.31
N PRO A 354 -5.27 -9.83 -3.56
CA PRO A 354 -4.74 -9.72 -4.91
C PRO A 354 -5.15 -10.90 -5.81
N ALA A 355 -5.20 -12.12 -5.26
CA ALA A 355 -5.67 -13.29 -5.99
C ALA A 355 -7.17 -13.21 -6.29
N LEU A 356 -7.99 -12.76 -5.32
CA LEU A 356 -9.42 -12.54 -5.56
C LEU A 356 -9.63 -11.49 -6.65
N LEU A 357 -8.88 -10.39 -6.62
CA LEU A 357 -8.98 -9.32 -7.60
C LEU A 357 -8.66 -9.83 -9.01
N ALA A 358 -7.66 -10.72 -9.15
CA ALA A 358 -7.34 -11.37 -10.41
C ALA A 358 -8.44 -12.34 -10.91
N ASP A 359 -9.19 -12.96 -9.99
CA ASP A 359 -10.32 -13.85 -10.34
C ASP A 359 -11.60 -13.07 -10.68
N ILE A 360 -11.77 -11.84 -10.19
CA ILE A 360 -12.92 -10.98 -10.52
C ILE A 360 -12.92 -10.59 -12.00
N PHE A 361 -11.75 -10.31 -12.59
CA PHE A 361 -11.65 -9.79 -13.95
C PHE A 361 -11.30 -10.88 -14.98
N PRO A 362 -11.94 -10.88 -16.18
CA PRO A 362 -11.56 -11.74 -17.28
C PRO A 362 -10.09 -11.53 -17.71
N VAL A 363 -9.45 -12.55 -18.25
CA VAL A 363 -8.03 -12.52 -18.64
C VAL A 363 -7.73 -11.32 -19.56
N ALA A 364 -8.58 -11.06 -20.56
CA ALA A 364 -8.40 -10.00 -21.55
C ALA A 364 -8.39 -8.57 -20.96
N THR A 365 -9.04 -8.34 -19.79
CA THR A 365 -9.15 -7.03 -19.14
C THR A 365 -8.58 -7.04 -17.72
N ARG A 366 -7.93 -8.14 -17.30
CA ARG A 366 -7.47 -8.35 -15.91
C ARG A 366 -6.56 -7.24 -15.43
N GLY A 367 -5.49 -6.94 -16.16
CA GLY A 367 -4.53 -5.89 -15.77
C GLY A 367 -5.19 -4.52 -15.61
N THR A 368 -6.00 -4.12 -16.57
CA THR A 368 -6.73 -2.84 -16.55
C THR A 368 -7.77 -2.79 -15.43
N GLY A 369 -8.58 -3.85 -15.30
CA GLY A 369 -9.63 -3.94 -14.29
C GLY A 369 -9.07 -3.92 -12.87
N MET A 370 -8.02 -4.69 -12.62
CA MET A 370 -7.32 -4.71 -11.33
C MET A 370 -6.71 -3.34 -10.99
N SER A 371 -5.99 -2.73 -11.94
CA SER A 371 -5.38 -1.41 -11.74
C SER A 371 -6.42 -0.33 -11.44
N LEU A 372 -7.53 -0.31 -12.18
CA LEU A 372 -8.62 0.64 -11.94
C LEU A 372 -9.27 0.43 -10.58
N ALA A 373 -9.70 -0.79 -10.26
CA ALA A 373 -10.33 -1.12 -8.98
C ALA A 373 -9.41 -0.74 -7.80
N TYR A 374 -8.12 -1.08 -7.90
CA TYR A 374 -7.12 -0.78 -6.89
C TYR A 374 -6.92 0.73 -6.74
N ASN A 375 -6.65 1.46 -7.82
CA ASN A 375 -6.38 2.90 -7.74
C ASN A 375 -7.60 3.72 -7.27
N ILE A 376 -8.84 3.35 -7.63
CA ILE A 376 -10.04 4.01 -7.12
C ILE A 376 -10.12 3.87 -5.59
N ALA A 377 -9.99 2.66 -5.07
CA ALA A 377 -10.10 2.42 -3.63
C ALA A 377 -8.94 3.04 -2.85
N VAL A 378 -7.70 2.86 -3.34
CA VAL A 378 -6.50 3.38 -2.68
C VAL A 378 -6.44 4.89 -2.68
N THR A 379 -6.92 5.56 -3.74
CA THR A 379 -7.00 7.02 -3.76
C THR A 379 -7.93 7.53 -2.67
N ILE A 380 -9.15 7.01 -2.60
CA ILE A 380 -10.19 7.51 -1.69
C ILE A 380 -9.90 7.10 -0.24
N PHE A 381 -9.68 5.81 0.01
CA PHE A 381 -9.59 5.23 1.34
C PHE A 381 -8.17 5.08 1.87
N GLY A 382 -7.14 5.28 1.04
CA GLY A 382 -5.73 5.21 1.41
C GLY A 382 -5.09 6.58 1.41
N GLY A 383 -4.97 7.22 0.25
CA GLY A 383 -4.28 8.49 0.10
C GLY A 383 -4.84 9.59 1.00
N PHE A 384 -6.15 9.63 1.20
CA PHE A 384 -6.85 10.58 2.05
C PHE A 384 -7.19 10.04 3.45
N ALA A 385 -6.82 8.80 3.81
CA ALA A 385 -7.15 8.23 5.12
C ALA A 385 -6.71 9.13 6.28
N GLY A 386 -5.45 9.55 6.30
CA GLY A 386 -4.92 10.42 7.34
C GLY A 386 -5.63 11.77 7.40
N LEU A 387 -5.95 12.36 6.24
CA LEU A 387 -6.71 13.61 6.15
C LEU A 387 -8.14 13.42 6.70
N ILE A 388 -8.83 12.38 6.26
CA ILE A 388 -10.21 12.08 6.68
C ILE A 388 -10.26 11.83 8.19
N ILE A 389 -9.34 11.03 8.72
CA ILE A 389 -9.30 10.69 10.15
C ILE A 389 -8.99 11.96 10.97
N THR A 390 -7.99 12.75 10.58
CA THR A 390 -7.64 13.99 11.29
C THR A 390 -8.82 14.96 11.27
N TRP A 391 -9.45 15.15 10.11
CA TRP A 391 -10.62 16.00 9.98
C TRP A 391 -11.81 15.52 10.83
N LEU A 392 -12.07 14.20 10.85
CA LEU A 392 -13.14 13.63 11.66
C LEU A 392 -12.91 13.89 13.16
N ILE A 393 -11.69 13.73 13.65
CA ILE A 393 -11.35 13.99 15.04
C ILE A 393 -11.56 15.47 15.37
N ASP A 394 -11.07 16.38 14.54
CA ASP A 394 -11.22 17.82 14.74
C ASP A 394 -12.68 18.26 14.66
N PHE A 395 -13.45 17.75 13.69
CA PHE A 395 -14.85 18.11 13.48
C PHE A 395 -15.77 17.59 14.58
N THR A 396 -15.54 16.37 15.05
CA THR A 396 -16.39 15.73 16.07
C THR A 396 -15.93 16.05 17.51
N GLY A 397 -14.67 16.43 17.68
CA GLY A 397 -14.03 16.51 19.00
C GLY A 397 -13.87 15.17 19.72
N ASP A 398 -14.19 14.06 19.02
CA ASP A 398 -14.16 12.69 19.57
C ASP A 398 -12.96 11.90 19.03
N LYS A 399 -12.06 11.50 19.93
CA LYS A 399 -10.90 10.65 19.61
C LYS A 399 -11.29 9.28 19.05
N LEU A 400 -12.51 8.80 19.35
CA LEU A 400 -13.02 7.51 18.87
C LEU A 400 -13.50 7.55 17.42
N SER A 401 -13.61 8.73 16.81
CA SER A 401 -14.08 8.88 15.42
C SER A 401 -13.21 8.16 14.37
N VAL A 402 -11.95 7.86 14.71
CA VAL A 402 -11.09 6.96 13.92
C VAL A 402 -11.79 5.61 13.67
N SER A 403 -12.44 5.06 14.72
CA SER A 403 -13.11 3.76 14.62
C SER A 403 -14.28 3.77 13.63
N TYR A 404 -14.99 4.89 13.50
CA TYR A 404 -16.10 5.02 12.56
C TYR A 404 -15.63 4.92 11.10
N PHE A 405 -14.52 5.56 10.78
CA PHE A 405 -13.93 5.46 9.44
C PHE A 405 -13.52 4.01 9.10
N VAL A 406 -12.89 3.32 10.05
CA VAL A 406 -12.45 1.92 9.86
C VAL A 406 -13.64 0.99 9.72
N ILE A 407 -14.66 1.12 10.59
CA ILE A 407 -15.90 0.31 10.53
C ILE A 407 -16.63 0.55 9.21
N PHE A 408 -16.73 1.80 8.75
CA PHE A 408 -17.32 2.13 7.45
C PHE A 408 -16.61 1.41 6.30
N GLY A 409 -15.28 1.48 6.25
CA GLY A 409 -14.48 0.74 5.28
C GLY A 409 -14.67 -0.78 5.35
N ALA A 410 -14.74 -1.33 6.56
CA ALA A 410 -14.95 -2.76 6.79
C ALA A 410 -16.34 -3.22 6.32
N VAL A 411 -17.40 -2.42 6.54
CA VAL A 411 -18.77 -2.71 6.04
C VAL A 411 -18.80 -2.73 4.52
N LEU A 412 -18.20 -1.75 3.85
CA LEU A 412 -18.15 -1.71 2.38
C LEU A 412 -17.40 -2.92 1.82
N SER A 413 -16.29 -3.30 2.45
CA SER A 413 -15.50 -4.46 2.04
C SER A 413 -16.18 -5.79 2.34
N LEU A 414 -16.94 -5.88 3.42
CA LEU A 414 -17.76 -7.05 3.72
C LEU A 414 -18.82 -7.25 2.65
N ILE A 415 -19.53 -6.19 2.26
CA ILE A 415 -20.53 -6.22 1.18
C ILE A 415 -19.87 -6.66 -0.14
N ALA A 416 -18.70 -6.10 -0.48
CA ALA A 416 -17.99 -6.46 -1.70
C ALA A 416 -17.52 -7.93 -1.69
N SER A 417 -16.98 -8.41 -0.57
CA SER A 417 -16.51 -9.80 -0.43
C SER A 417 -17.67 -10.79 -0.47
N LEU A 418 -18.81 -10.46 0.15
CA LEU A 418 -20.05 -11.24 0.03
C LEU A 418 -20.58 -11.22 -1.42
N SER A 419 -20.55 -10.08 -2.08
CA SER A 419 -20.97 -9.96 -3.49
C SER A 419 -20.06 -10.76 -4.42
N ALA A 420 -18.74 -10.77 -4.19
CA ALA A 420 -17.80 -11.63 -4.92
C ALA A 420 -18.16 -13.12 -4.77
N ARG A 421 -18.54 -13.52 -3.56
CA ARG A 421 -18.92 -14.91 -3.27
C ARG A 421 -20.27 -15.29 -3.83
N LEU A 422 -21.29 -14.44 -3.67
CA LEU A 422 -22.70 -14.76 -4.01
C LEU A 422 -23.03 -14.47 -5.48
N VAL A 423 -22.56 -13.33 -6.02
CA VAL A 423 -22.88 -12.87 -7.37
C VAL A 423 -21.91 -13.45 -8.39
N LEU A 424 -20.61 -13.38 -8.11
CA LEU A 424 -19.57 -13.88 -9.02
C LEU A 424 -19.20 -15.34 -8.73
N ARG A 425 -19.74 -15.95 -7.68
CA ARG A 425 -19.50 -17.34 -7.25
C ARG A 425 -18.03 -17.66 -7.02
N LEU A 426 -17.25 -16.68 -6.58
CA LEU A 426 -15.83 -16.84 -6.25
C LEU A 426 -15.67 -17.36 -4.81
N ARG A 427 -14.72 -18.30 -4.62
CA ARG A 427 -14.40 -18.88 -3.29
C ARG A 427 -13.26 -18.15 -2.60
#